data_dc7ccc72ffd04f6b7d404dc266b1a13a
#
_entry.id   dc7ccc72ffd04f6b7d404dc266b1a13a
#
_cell.length_a   1.000
_cell.length_b   1.000
_cell.length_c   1.000
_cell.angle_alpha   90.00
_cell.angle_beta   90.00
_cell.angle_gamma   90.00
#
_symmetry.space_group_name_H-M   'P 1'
#
loop_
_entity.id
_entity.type
_entity.pdbx_description
1 polymer ?
#
loop_
_entity_poly.entity_id
_entity_poly.type
_entity_poly.pdbx_seq_one_letter_code
_entity_poly.pdbx_strand_id
1 'polypeptide(L)'
;MNMKKGLKSLWGLLIAIAVTAFSAQAQDVVSQACAPVNQDAPAPVVKAAKVEGTATYQAGIATQFTPVTDFKAAAAEKASSSKRAKQAPAKVASVKALEGEYVLTGKSMLTSGYNGVSVTVAALGTDSIAITNFWAKGYSSVLKAKVDVATGAIIVPYQVMGQHETYGDIVFAKTNLSDGSPTAGEAVAGVVTADGIIKLTDAWGAYVKAKPTDTKWAFFSVVNNTELEKCNAVFTGKKHTGGEIESYGVVFKQTAENVATIKNLGDYGQTVKIELKRNKTATIPSSLMAYNSEYGDFYSYNLIFTETGAKIETADAVTTVATDLKCLSWSNWGVVTGTTKGSRYLVVAYDSCGITTGVDIQYPSLSVTEFQGEGSEASPYLIKTRDDLILLSDKVAEITEFDCTTPPLTAKYCRAFLGKYFRMENDIDMAGYKFTPIGDDWQHIFAGTFDGGNYTIKGLYVDKTTSYAALFGRTDTVAVIKNLNIESATIRTSASYASAIAAWSLGTIQNVSVKNSTISADGYAVGAVSGITYAISD
;
A
#
# COMPACT_ATOMS: atom_id res chain seq x y z
N MET A 1 -33.96 44.39 5.23
CA MET A 1 -33.59 43.50 6.34
C MET A 1 -34.07 42.10 6.01
N ASN A 2 -33.21 41.10 6.02
CA ASN A 2 -33.47 39.69 5.68
C ASN A 2 -33.24 39.20 4.22
N MET A 3 -32.10 39.50 3.60
CA MET A 3 -31.63 38.74 2.45
C MET A 3 -30.34 37.94 2.70
N LYS A 4 -29.74 38.02 3.88
CA LYS A 4 -28.48 37.31 4.22
C LYS A 4 -28.67 35.95 4.90
N LYS A 5 -29.87 35.59 5.33
CA LYS A 5 -30.13 34.28 5.97
C LYS A 5 -30.53 33.15 5.00
N GLY A 6 -31.09 33.50 3.82
CA GLY A 6 -31.51 32.50 2.82
C GLY A 6 -30.37 31.87 2.01
N LEU A 7 -29.25 32.59 1.88
CA LEU A 7 -28.15 32.10 1.02
C LEU A 7 -27.29 31.02 1.69
N LYS A 8 -27.18 31.05 3.02
CA LYS A 8 -26.41 30.05 3.77
C LYS A 8 -27.07 28.67 3.84
N SER A 9 -28.40 28.60 3.81
CA SER A 9 -29.15 27.33 3.81
C SER A 9 -29.21 26.67 2.44
N LEU A 10 -29.15 27.44 1.35
CA LEU A 10 -29.17 26.92 -0.01
C LEU A 10 -27.83 26.28 -0.40
N TRP A 11 -26.71 26.80 0.11
CA TRP A 11 -25.37 26.29 -0.15
C TRP A 11 -25.08 24.99 0.61
N GLY A 12 -25.55 24.87 1.84
CA GLY A 12 -25.44 23.62 2.59
C GLY A 12 -26.28 22.49 1.96
N LEU A 13 -27.41 22.80 1.36
CA LEU A 13 -28.27 21.82 0.70
C LEU A 13 -27.75 21.35 -0.64
N LEU A 14 -27.08 22.20 -1.43
CA LEU A 14 -26.48 21.83 -2.73
C LEU A 14 -25.25 20.93 -2.57
N ILE A 15 -24.45 21.16 -1.54
CA ILE A 15 -23.28 20.31 -1.23
C ILE A 15 -23.73 18.96 -0.65
N ALA A 16 -24.77 18.96 0.21
CA ALA A 16 -25.34 17.72 0.74
C ALA A 16 -25.98 16.85 -0.36
N ILE A 17 -26.64 17.45 -1.35
CA ILE A 17 -27.27 16.72 -2.46
C ILE A 17 -26.21 16.10 -3.40
N ALA A 18 -25.07 16.77 -3.63
CA ALA A 18 -24.00 16.20 -4.45
C ALA A 18 -23.31 15.01 -3.77
N VAL A 19 -23.09 15.08 -2.45
CA VAL A 19 -22.47 14.00 -1.67
C VAL A 19 -23.44 12.82 -1.51
N THR A 20 -24.74 13.09 -1.29
CA THR A 20 -25.74 12.03 -1.15
C THR A 20 -26.09 11.35 -2.49
N ALA A 21 -26.05 12.08 -3.62
CA ALA A 21 -26.28 11.48 -4.95
C ALA A 21 -25.15 10.54 -5.36
N PHE A 22 -23.88 10.88 -5.05
CA PHE A 22 -22.74 10.01 -5.36
C PHE A 22 -22.73 8.78 -4.44
N SER A 23 -23.02 8.93 -3.16
CA SER A 23 -23.11 7.79 -2.22
C SER A 23 -24.29 6.86 -2.55
N ALA A 24 -25.43 7.39 -3.00
CA ALA A 24 -26.59 6.58 -3.39
C ALA A 24 -26.31 5.79 -4.69
N GLN A 25 -25.66 6.38 -5.70
CA GLN A 25 -25.25 5.66 -6.90
C GLN A 25 -24.17 4.60 -6.63
N ALA A 26 -23.23 4.87 -5.71
CA ALA A 26 -22.24 3.89 -5.28
C ALA A 26 -22.89 2.72 -4.51
N GLN A 27 -23.89 2.98 -3.70
CA GLN A 27 -24.65 1.95 -2.98
C GLN A 27 -25.40 1.00 -3.93
N ASP A 28 -26.04 1.53 -4.97
CA ASP A 28 -26.75 0.72 -5.97
C ASP A 28 -25.77 -0.11 -6.83
N VAL A 29 -24.63 0.44 -7.21
CA VAL A 29 -23.60 -0.27 -7.98
C VAL A 29 -22.94 -1.38 -7.14
N VAL A 30 -22.66 -1.14 -5.87
CA VAL A 30 -22.04 -2.14 -4.98
C VAL A 30 -23.03 -3.25 -4.61
N SER A 31 -24.30 -2.93 -4.37
CA SER A 31 -25.33 -3.94 -4.09
C SER A 31 -25.60 -4.87 -5.28
N GLN A 32 -25.40 -4.39 -6.52
CA GLN A 32 -25.55 -5.20 -7.74
C GLN A 32 -24.25 -5.89 -8.18
N ALA A 33 -23.08 -5.26 -8.01
CA ALA A 33 -21.79 -5.79 -8.46
C ALA A 33 -21.09 -6.70 -7.42
N CYS A 34 -21.28 -6.42 -6.13
CA CYS A 34 -20.72 -7.18 -5.01
C CYS A 34 -21.78 -8.00 -4.26
N ALA A 35 -22.81 -8.50 -4.93
CA ALA A 35 -23.71 -9.48 -4.32
C ALA A 35 -22.90 -10.70 -3.84
N PRO A 36 -23.14 -11.21 -2.62
CA PRO A 36 -22.36 -12.32 -2.10
C PRO A 36 -22.47 -13.51 -3.03
N VAL A 37 -21.34 -13.88 -3.64
CA VAL A 37 -21.22 -15.13 -4.38
C VAL A 37 -21.31 -16.27 -3.35
N ASN A 38 -22.15 -17.21 -3.66
CA ASN A 38 -22.52 -18.42 -2.94
C ASN A 38 -21.47 -18.90 -1.92
N GLN A 39 -21.85 -19.05 -0.66
CA GLN A 39 -21.00 -19.43 0.49
C GLN A 39 -20.50 -20.90 0.46
N ASP A 40 -20.73 -21.65 -0.61
CA ASP A 40 -20.47 -23.10 -0.68
C ASP A 40 -19.15 -23.50 -1.35
N ALA A 41 -18.25 -22.54 -1.66
CA ALA A 41 -16.91 -22.90 -2.11
C ALA A 41 -15.98 -23.10 -0.90
N PRO A 42 -15.33 -24.28 -0.74
CA PRO A 42 -14.43 -24.51 0.37
C PRO A 42 -13.27 -23.54 0.32
N ALA A 43 -13.09 -22.76 1.39
CA ALA A 43 -11.99 -21.85 1.55
C ALA A 43 -10.66 -22.61 1.49
N PRO A 44 -9.63 -22.11 0.78
CA PRO A 44 -8.33 -22.74 0.79
C PRO A 44 -7.75 -22.71 2.21
N VAL A 45 -7.41 -23.87 2.75
CA VAL A 45 -6.82 -24.00 4.09
C VAL A 45 -5.38 -23.51 4.04
N VAL A 46 -5.15 -22.24 4.34
CA VAL A 46 -3.82 -21.70 4.60
C VAL A 46 -3.52 -21.90 6.08
N LYS A 47 -2.53 -22.73 6.40
CA LYS A 47 -2.05 -22.89 7.78
C LYS A 47 -1.30 -21.62 8.19
N ALA A 48 -1.97 -20.74 8.92
CA ALA A 48 -1.40 -19.53 9.47
C ALA A 48 -0.46 -19.83 10.65
N ALA A 49 0.71 -19.21 10.66
CA ALA A 49 1.53 -19.09 11.86
C ALA A 49 0.81 -18.15 12.83
N LYS A 50 0.57 -18.60 14.07
CA LYS A 50 -0.17 -17.84 15.08
C LYS A 50 0.65 -16.68 15.62
N VAL A 51 0.20 -15.44 15.41
CA VAL A 51 0.47 -14.34 16.33
C VAL A 51 -0.80 -14.12 17.15
N GLU A 52 -0.73 -14.34 18.43
CA GLU A 52 -1.87 -14.16 19.33
C GLU A 52 -2.00 -12.67 19.68
N GLY A 53 -3.05 -12.05 19.26
CA GLY A 53 -3.42 -10.70 19.67
C GLY A 53 -4.93 -10.58 19.74
N THR A 54 -5.41 -9.86 20.75
CA THR A 54 -6.82 -9.50 20.86
C THR A 54 -6.96 -7.99 20.84
N ALA A 55 -8.02 -7.50 20.24
CA ALA A 55 -8.41 -6.11 20.27
C ALA A 55 -9.83 -6.01 20.85
N THR A 56 -10.06 -5.06 21.74
CA THR A 56 -11.35 -4.84 22.36
C THR A 56 -12.04 -3.62 21.78
N TYR A 57 -13.38 -3.62 21.76
CA TYR A 57 -14.15 -2.45 21.37
C TYR A 57 -13.98 -1.34 22.42
N GLN A 58 -13.63 -0.14 21.95
CA GLN A 58 -13.65 1.07 22.76
C GLN A 58 -14.26 2.19 21.92
N ALA A 59 -15.34 2.77 22.42
CA ALA A 59 -15.98 3.92 21.77
C ALA A 59 -15.08 5.16 21.87
N GLY A 60 -15.01 5.96 20.80
CA GLY A 60 -14.44 7.30 20.84
C GLY A 60 -12.91 7.38 20.72
N ILE A 61 -12.24 6.40 20.11
CA ILE A 61 -10.85 6.58 19.66
C ILE A 61 -10.87 7.51 18.46
N ALA A 62 -11.09 8.80 18.72
CA ALA A 62 -10.86 9.85 17.74
C ALA A 62 -9.39 10.27 17.83
N THR A 63 -8.78 10.59 16.70
CA THR A 63 -7.51 11.30 16.67
C THR A 63 -7.74 12.71 17.25
N GLN A 64 -7.59 12.87 18.55
CA GLN A 64 -7.60 14.20 19.15
C GLN A 64 -6.29 14.87 18.82
N PHE A 65 -6.35 15.93 18.04
CA PHE A 65 -5.18 16.74 17.71
C PHE A 65 -4.95 17.77 18.81
N THR A 66 -3.80 17.66 19.49
CA THR A 66 -3.32 18.70 20.37
C THR A 66 -2.34 19.58 19.60
N PRO A 67 -2.51 20.91 19.56
CA PRO A 67 -1.59 21.77 18.81
C PRO A 67 -0.20 21.79 19.45
N VAL A 68 0.81 21.77 18.60
CA VAL A 68 2.23 21.86 19.00
C VAL A 68 2.65 23.33 19.04
N THR A 69 3.42 23.70 20.05
CA THR A 69 3.88 25.09 20.27
C THR A 69 5.37 25.28 20.03
N ASP A 70 6.16 24.19 19.93
CA ASP A 70 7.60 24.24 19.66
C ASP A 70 7.94 23.47 18.38
N PHE A 71 8.09 24.21 17.28
CA PHE A 71 8.41 23.64 15.99
C PHE A 71 9.81 23.00 15.94
N LYS A 72 10.83 23.59 16.61
CA LYS A 72 12.19 23.07 16.57
C LYS A 72 12.31 21.75 17.29
N ALA A 73 11.63 21.61 18.41
CA ALA A 73 11.56 20.34 19.14
C ALA A 73 10.79 19.27 18.36
N ALA A 74 9.73 19.67 17.66
CA ALA A 74 8.91 18.75 16.87
C ALA A 74 9.50 18.42 15.49
N ALA A 75 10.31 19.32 14.89
CA ALA A 75 10.91 19.15 13.56
C ALA A 75 12.28 18.45 13.57
N ALA A 76 12.75 17.97 14.72
CA ALA A 76 14.12 17.52 14.96
C ALA A 76 14.53 16.23 14.24
N GLU A 77 14.00 15.88 13.05
CA GLU A 77 14.69 14.93 12.17
C GLU A 77 14.37 15.10 10.68
N LYS A 78 15.46 15.45 9.95
CA LYS A 78 15.68 15.22 8.51
C LYS A 78 14.83 15.98 7.50
N ALA A 79 15.27 17.17 7.21
CA ALA A 79 15.28 17.67 5.83
C ALA A 79 16.18 16.79 4.93
N SER A 80 15.86 15.54 4.69
CA SER A 80 16.39 14.82 3.54
C SER A 80 15.61 15.29 2.32
N SER A 81 16.10 16.30 1.66
CA SER A 81 15.66 16.73 0.35
C SER A 81 15.92 15.61 -0.66
N SER A 82 14.95 14.70 -0.82
CA SER A 82 14.89 13.94 -2.06
C SER A 82 14.56 14.97 -3.16
N LYS A 83 15.51 15.25 -4.04
CA LYS A 83 15.28 16.00 -5.28
C LYS A 83 14.34 15.16 -6.16
N ARG A 84 13.06 15.14 -5.85
CA ARG A 84 12.04 14.68 -6.79
C ARG A 84 12.04 15.66 -7.95
N ALA A 85 12.18 15.15 -9.16
CA ALA A 85 12.03 15.94 -10.38
C ALA A 85 10.75 16.79 -10.26
N LYS A 86 10.88 18.11 -10.41
CA LYS A 86 9.74 19.03 -10.48
C LYS A 86 8.90 18.58 -11.68
N GLN A 87 7.77 17.92 -11.43
CA GLN A 87 6.83 17.67 -12.51
C GLN A 87 6.34 19.01 -13.03
N ALA A 88 6.45 19.21 -14.34
CA ALA A 88 6.01 20.44 -14.97
C ALA A 88 4.50 20.61 -14.80
N PRO A 89 4.01 21.84 -14.57
CA PRO A 89 2.59 22.12 -14.59
C PRO A 89 2.00 21.81 -15.97
N ALA A 90 0.75 21.33 -16.00
CA ALA A 90 0.06 20.99 -17.22
C ALA A 90 -1.22 21.81 -17.38
N LYS A 91 -1.54 22.18 -18.62
CA LYS A 91 -2.78 22.84 -18.97
C LYS A 91 -3.99 22.03 -18.50
N VAL A 92 -4.95 22.69 -17.86
CA VAL A 92 -6.22 22.11 -17.43
C VAL A 92 -7.31 22.48 -18.42
N ALA A 93 -8.16 21.54 -18.80
CA ALA A 93 -9.24 21.79 -19.76
C ALA A 93 -10.24 22.86 -19.25
N SER A 94 -10.58 22.79 -17.99
CA SER A 94 -11.38 23.79 -17.27
C SER A 94 -11.29 23.52 -15.77
N VAL A 95 -11.65 24.49 -14.94
CA VAL A 95 -11.75 24.30 -13.48
C VAL A 95 -12.74 23.17 -13.13
N LYS A 96 -13.82 23.03 -13.91
CA LYS A 96 -14.81 21.96 -13.77
C LYS A 96 -14.21 20.56 -13.95
N ALA A 97 -13.17 20.39 -14.76
CA ALA A 97 -12.48 19.11 -14.94
C ALA A 97 -11.79 18.62 -13.65
N LEU A 98 -11.53 19.53 -12.72
CA LEU A 98 -10.95 19.21 -11.41
C LEU A 98 -12.00 18.77 -10.36
N GLU A 99 -13.28 18.86 -10.65
CA GLU A 99 -14.33 18.44 -9.70
C GLU A 99 -14.26 16.95 -9.43
N GLY A 100 -14.52 16.56 -8.17
CA GLY A 100 -14.61 15.17 -7.73
C GLY A 100 -14.02 14.93 -6.36
N GLU A 101 -13.95 13.66 -6.00
CA GLU A 101 -13.31 13.20 -4.78
C GLU A 101 -11.82 12.94 -5.01
N TYR A 102 -11.03 13.29 -4.01
CA TYR A 102 -9.58 13.17 -4.01
C TYR A 102 -9.08 12.61 -2.69
N VAL A 103 -7.93 11.98 -2.72
CA VAL A 103 -7.16 11.64 -1.54
C VAL A 103 -6.05 12.66 -1.36
N LEU A 104 -6.10 13.42 -0.27
CA LEU A 104 -5.05 14.32 0.13
C LEU A 104 -4.00 13.57 0.92
N THR A 105 -2.75 13.67 0.50
CA THR A 105 -1.59 13.11 1.20
C THR A 105 -0.49 14.16 1.31
N GLY A 106 0.47 13.93 2.20
CA GLY A 106 1.58 14.83 2.39
C GLY A 106 2.64 14.20 3.28
N LYS A 107 3.70 14.97 3.56
CA LYS A 107 4.73 14.59 4.51
C LYS A 107 4.68 15.54 5.71
N SER A 108 4.42 15.00 6.89
CA SER A 108 4.53 15.78 8.12
C SER A 108 5.96 16.29 8.30
N MET A 109 6.09 17.52 8.73
CA MET A 109 7.36 18.12 9.18
C MET A 109 7.52 18.01 10.70
N LEU A 110 6.52 17.46 11.38
CA LEU A 110 6.56 17.14 12.80
C LEU A 110 7.04 15.69 12.99
N THR A 111 7.31 15.32 14.23
CA THR A 111 7.79 13.95 14.57
C THR A 111 6.78 12.85 14.27
N SER A 112 5.48 13.13 14.35
CA SER A 112 4.42 12.22 13.93
C SER A 112 4.20 12.30 12.42
N GLY A 113 3.89 11.17 11.76
CA GLY A 113 3.49 11.15 10.35
C GLY A 113 2.20 11.94 10.10
N TYR A 114 1.95 12.29 8.84
CA TYR A 114 0.71 12.94 8.42
C TYR A 114 -0.30 11.88 7.98
N ASN A 115 -1.49 11.93 8.54
CA ASN A 115 -2.61 11.12 8.09
C ASN A 115 -3.33 11.88 6.97
N GLY A 116 -3.39 11.26 5.80
CA GLY A 116 -4.16 11.79 4.69
C GLY A 116 -5.66 11.75 4.94
N VAL A 117 -6.41 12.42 4.08
CA VAL A 117 -7.87 12.51 4.20
C VAL A 117 -8.55 12.49 2.84
N SER A 118 -9.79 12.03 2.83
CA SER A 118 -10.70 12.22 1.69
C SER A 118 -11.13 13.67 1.63
N VAL A 119 -10.99 14.29 0.46
CA VAL A 119 -11.40 15.67 0.20
C VAL A 119 -12.28 15.73 -1.04
N THR A 120 -13.18 16.73 -1.10
CA THR A 120 -13.98 17.00 -2.29
C THR A 120 -13.54 18.31 -2.91
N VAL A 121 -13.26 18.29 -4.21
CA VAL A 121 -12.95 19.49 -5.01
C VAL A 121 -14.17 19.89 -5.80
N ALA A 122 -14.60 21.13 -5.67
CA ALA A 122 -15.70 21.74 -6.42
C ALA A 122 -15.23 23.01 -7.13
N ALA A 123 -15.71 23.24 -8.35
CA ALA A 123 -15.44 24.49 -9.08
C ALA A 123 -16.16 25.67 -8.46
N LEU A 124 -15.47 26.80 -8.36
CA LEU A 124 -16.00 28.09 -7.97
C LEU A 124 -15.83 29.09 -9.11
N GLY A 125 -16.79 29.09 -10.05
CA GLY A 125 -16.69 29.93 -11.26
C GLY A 125 -15.70 29.34 -12.26
N THR A 126 -14.93 30.21 -12.94
CA THR A 126 -14.06 29.84 -14.08
C THR A 126 -12.58 29.74 -13.73
N ASP A 127 -12.17 30.22 -12.55
CA ASP A 127 -10.77 30.37 -12.15
C ASP A 127 -10.45 29.89 -10.73
N SER A 128 -11.41 29.29 -10.03
CA SER A 128 -11.24 28.95 -8.61
C SER A 128 -11.86 27.62 -8.26
N ILE A 129 -11.34 26.98 -7.22
CA ILE A 129 -11.88 25.75 -6.62
C ILE A 129 -12.07 25.92 -5.12
N ALA A 130 -13.01 25.14 -4.56
CA ALA A 130 -13.12 24.87 -3.13
C ALA A 130 -12.73 23.43 -2.86
N ILE A 131 -11.93 23.21 -1.82
CA ILE A 131 -11.53 21.89 -1.35
C ILE A 131 -12.11 21.72 0.05
N THR A 132 -13.07 20.81 0.19
CA THR A 132 -13.77 20.52 1.45
C THR A 132 -13.05 19.41 2.21
N ASN A 133 -13.05 19.46 3.54
CA ASN A 133 -12.37 18.52 4.44
C ASN A 133 -10.85 18.49 4.25
N PHE A 134 -10.26 19.62 3.89
CA PHE A 134 -8.86 19.71 3.45
C PHE A 134 -7.82 19.28 4.50
N TRP A 135 -8.11 19.34 5.76
CA TRP A 135 -7.05 19.25 6.78
C TRP A 135 -6.96 17.89 7.46
N ALA A 136 -8.04 17.44 8.11
CA ALA A 136 -8.02 16.25 8.94
C ALA A 136 -9.40 15.58 8.99
N LYS A 137 -9.41 14.25 9.13
CA LYS A 137 -10.63 13.47 9.30
C LYS A 137 -11.41 13.95 10.53
N GLY A 138 -12.71 14.17 10.36
CA GLY A 138 -13.62 14.61 11.44
C GLY A 138 -13.66 16.13 11.67
N TYR A 139 -12.86 16.92 10.93
CA TYR A 139 -12.89 18.38 11.00
C TYR A 139 -13.45 18.95 9.71
N SER A 140 -14.54 19.72 9.84
CA SER A 140 -15.12 20.44 8.70
C SER A 140 -14.22 21.63 8.34
N SER A 141 -13.66 21.61 7.14
CA SER A 141 -12.82 22.68 6.63
C SER A 141 -13.08 22.92 5.14
N VAL A 142 -12.91 24.16 4.69
CA VAL A 142 -13.02 24.55 3.28
C VAL A 142 -11.85 25.42 2.92
N LEU A 143 -11.04 24.96 1.98
CA LEU A 143 -9.92 25.70 1.42
C LEU A 143 -10.29 26.19 0.02
N LYS A 144 -10.09 27.51 -0.25
CA LYS A 144 -10.29 28.09 -1.57
C LYS A 144 -8.95 28.31 -2.25
N ALA A 145 -8.86 27.97 -3.55
CA ALA A 145 -7.66 28.16 -4.35
C ALA A 145 -8.01 28.74 -5.73
N LYS A 146 -7.13 29.56 -6.28
CA LYS A 146 -7.17 29.99 -7.66
C LYS A 146 -6.44 29.03 -8.56
N VAL A 147 -6.96 28.84 -9.77
CA VAL A 147 -6.40 27.95 -10.78
C VAL A 147 -6.22 28.72 -12.09
N ASP A 148 -5.02 28.82 -12.58
CA ASP A 148 -4.76 29.23 -13.95
C ASP A 148 -4.88 28.01 -14.88
N VAL A 149 -5.98 27.90 -15.59
CA VAL A 149 -6.23 26.75 -16.47
C VAL A 149 -5.26 26.68 -17.65
N ALA A 150 -4.67 27.80 -18.07
CA ALA A 150 -3.75 27.82 -19.21
C ALA A 150 -2.39 27.21 -18.85
N THR A 151 -1.95 27.40 -17.62
CA THR A 151 -0.64 26.93 -17.12
C THR A 151 -0.75 25.76 -16.15
N GLY A 152 -1.93 25.53 -15.53
CA GLY A 152 -2.10 24.59 -14.43
C GLY A 152 -1.54 25.08 -13.09
N ALA A 153 -1.19 26.36 -12.97
CA ALA A 153 -0.74 26.93 -11.70
C ALA A 153 -1.90 27.04 -10.70
N ILE A 154 -1.59 26.77 -9.44
CA ILE A 154 -2.53 26.90 -8.33
C ILE A 154 -1.97 27.86 -7.29
N ILE A 155 -2.82 28.71 -6.76
CA ILE A 155 -2.49 29.65 -5.69
C ILE A 155 -3.52 29.51 -4.58
N VAL A 156 -3.05 29.15 -3.39
CA VAL A 156 -3.88 29.03 -2.19
C VAL A 156 -3.54 30.20 -1.25
N PRO A 157 -4.41 31.19 -1.09
CA PRO A 157 -4.14 32.34 -0.25
C PRO A 157 -4.17 31.97 1.24
N TYR A 158 -3.54 32.83 2.06
CA TYR A 158 -3.74 32.83 3.51
C TYR A 158 -5.23 33.00 3.81
N GLN A 159 -5.83 32.09 4.58
CA GLN A 159 -7.27 32.10 4.87
C GLN A 159 -7.62 31.30 6.12
N VAL A 160 -8.76 31.65 6.72
CA VAL A 160 -9.43 30.76 7.69
C VAL A 160 -10.09 29.63 6.90
N MET A 161 -9.74 28.39 7.21
CA MET A 161 -10.29 27.21 6.54
C MET A 161 -11.31 26.44 7.37
N GLY A 162 -11.42 26.73 8.67
CA GLY A 162 -12.36 26.07 9.58
C GLY A 162 -12.30 26.64 10.98
N GLN A 163 -13.02 25.99 11.89
CA GLN A 163 -13.04 26.36 13.30
C GLN A 163 -12.87 25.13 14.19
N HIS A 164 -12.16 25.30 15.30
CA HIS A 164 -12.02 24.32 16.37
C HIS A 164 -12.78 24.81 17.59
N GLU A 165 -13.51 23.92 18.25
CA GLU A 165 -14.36 24.27 19.41
C GLU A 165 -13.59 24.98 20.52
N THR A 166 -12.35 24.53 20.79
CA THR A 166 -11.52 25.06 21.90
C THR A 166 -10.63 26.22 21.46
N TYR A 167 -10.11 26.19 20.22
CA TYR A 167 -9.03 27.10 19.78
C TYR A 167 -9.49 28.15 18.75
N GLY A 168 -10.78 28.14 18.36
CA GLY A 168 -11.34 29.09 17.41
C GLY A 168 -10.91 28.84 15.98
N ASP A 169 -10.58 29.90 15.26
CA ASP A 169 -10.25 29.86 13.82
C ASP A 169 -9.03 28.99 13.54
N ILE A 170 -9.19 28.03 12.61
CA ILE A 170 -8.08 27.28 12.03
C ILE A 170 -7.64 28.01 10.77
N VAL A 171 -6.41 28.48 10.78
CA VAL A 171 -5.82 29.26 9.68
C VAL A 171 -4.94 28.38 8.82
N PHE A 172 -5.19 28.39 7.51
CA PHE A 172 -4.27 27.87 6.50
C PHE A 172 -3.26 28.96 6.12
N ALA A 173 -1.99 28.65 6.20
CA ALA A 173 -0.93 29.56 5.80
C ALA A 173 0.29 28.81 5.26
N LYS A 174 1.07 29.51 4.42
CA LYS A 174 2.43 29.11 4.08
C LYS A 174 3.28 29.10 5.35
N THR A 175 4.12 28.07 5.50
CA THR A 175 4.96 27.89 6.67
C THR A 175 6.33 28.47 6.45
N ASN A 176 6.79 29.29 7.39
CA ASN A 176 8.19 29.67 7.49
C ASN A 176 9.00 28.48 8.03
N LEU A 177 9.88 27.92 7.19
CA LEU A 177 10.65 26.72 7.53
C LEU A 177 11.71 26.94 8.60
N SER A 178 12.02 28.22 8.95
CA SER A 178 13.04 28.52 9.95
C SER A 178 12.53 28.37 11.39
N ASP A 179 11.25 28.68 11.61
CA ASP A 179 10.63 28.72 12.95
C ASP A 179 9.24 28.09 13.02
N GLY A 180 8.71 27.62 11.89
CA GLY A 180 7.39 26.99 11.80
C GLY A 180 6.22 28.00 11.84
N SER A 181 6.47 29.31 11.90
CA SER A 181 5.40 30.31 11.98
C SER A 181 4.65 30.46 10.65
N PRO A 182 3.37 30.91 10.69
CA PRO A 182 2.65 31.25 9.48
C PRO A 182 3.21 32.51 8.84
N THR A 183 3.45 32.48 7.53
CA THR A 183 3.83 33.66 6.77
C THR A 183 2.57 34.40 6.35
N ALA A 184 2.23 35.44 7.10
CA ALA A 184 1.02 36.23 6.85
C ALA A 184 1.10 36.94 5.49
N GLY A 185 0.01 36.86 4.72
CA GLY A 185 -0.12 37.51 3.41
C GLY A 185 0.54 36.79 2.25
N GLU A 186 1.36 35.75 2.48
CA GLU A 186 1.90 34.92 1.41
C GLU A 186 0.94 33.76 1.07
N ALA A 187 0.86 33.46 -0.23
CA ALA A 187 0.10 32.34 -0.72
C ALA A 187 0.98 31.09 -0.81
N VAL A 188 0.35 29.92 -0.68
CA VAL A 188 0.95 28.62 -0.98
C VAL A 188 0.80 28.36 -2.48
N ALA A 189 1.92 28.14 -3.15
CA ALA A 189 1.95 27.81 -4.56
C ALA A 189 1.69 26.31 -4.79
N GLY A 190 1.11 26.00 -5.94
CA GLY A 190 0.85 24.63 -6.37
C GLY A 190 0.73 24.51 -7.88
N VAL A 191 0.57 23.29 -8.35
CA VAL A 191 0.40 22.97 -9.77
C VAL A 191 -0.57 21.80 -9.95
N VAL A 192 -1.25 21.77 -11.10
CA VAL A 192 -1.89 20.55 -11.62
C VAL A 192 -0.89 19.87 -12.54
N THR A 193 -0.63 18.59 -12.34
CA THR A 193 0.27 17.81 -13.19
C THR A 193 -0.46 17.25 -14.42
N ALA A 194 0.28 16.72 -15.39
CA ALA A 194 -0.29 16.07 -16.57
C ALA A 194 -1.22 14.88 -16.22
N ASP A 195 -0.94 14.22 -15.09
CA ASP A 195 -1.76 13.10 -14.56
C ASP A 195 -2.99 13.58 -13.77
N GLY A 196 -3.26 14.91 -13.75
CA GLY A 196 -4.39 15.49 -13.03
C GLY A 196 -4.22 15.56 -11.50
N ILE A 197 -3.02 15.32 -10.98
CA ILE A 197 -2.73 15.44 -9.55
C ILE A 197 -2.54 16.91 -9.20
N ILE A 198 -3.22 17.37 -8.17
CA ILE A 198 -3.02 18.71 -7.60
C ILE A 198 -1.89 18.62 -6.57
N LYS A 199 -0.81 19.39 -6.77
CA LYS A 199 0.35 19.41 -5.87
C LYS A 199 0.55 20.79 -5.29
N LEU A 200 0.69 20.89 -3.96
CA LEU A 200 1.20 22.10 -3.33
C LEU A 200 2.72 22.01 -3.25
N THR A 201 3.40 23.02 -3.80
CA THR A 201 4.86 23.04 -3.92
C THR A 201 5.54 23.65 -2.70
N ASP A 202 4.81 24.48 -1.95
CA ASP A 202 5.28 25.07 -0.69
C ASP A 202 4.77 24.24 0.49
N ALA A 203 5.49 24.33 1.62
CA ALA A 203 4.99 23.83 2.89
C ALA A 203 3.88 24.73 3.43
N TRP A 204 2.88 24.11 4.04
CA TRP A 204 1.77 24.79 4.68
C TRP A 204 1.52 24.25 6.08
N GLY A 205 0.82 25.03 6.88
CA GLY A 205 0.39 24.61 8.21
C GLY A 205 -1.09 24.92 8.48
N ALA A 206 -1.64 24.17 9.43
CA ALA A 206 -2.93 24.42 10.06
C ALA A 206 -2.65 25.06 11.43
N TYR A 207 -2.93 26.34 11.55
CA TYR A 207 -2.55 27.18 12.69
C TYR A 207 -3.75 27.59 13.52
N VAL A 208 -3.52 27.68 14.82
CA VAL A 208 -4.48 28.24 15.79
C VAL A 208 -3.77 29.13 16.78
N LYS A 209 -4.52 29.93 17.51
CA LYS A 209 -4.03 30.60 18.72
C LYS A 209 -4.52 29.82 19.93
N ALA A 210 -3.60 29.43 20.84
CA ALA A 210 -3.97 28.68 22.04
C ALA A 210 -4.96 29.49 22.92
N LYS A 211 -4.81 30.84 22.89
CA LYS A 211 -5.80 31.80 23.40
C LYS A 211 -5.92 32.94 22.41
N PRO A 212 -7.09 33.57 22.25
CA PRO A 212 -7.28 34.68 21.32
C PRO A 212 -6.29 35.85 21.50
N THR A 213 -5.80 36.04 22.72
CA THR A 213 -4.85 37.09 23.08
C THR A 213 -3.39 36.72 22.82
N ASP A 214 -3.09 35.48 22.46
CA ASP A 214 -1.72 35.04 22.26
C ASP A 214 -1.10 35.68 21.02
N THR A 215 0.13 36.11 21.16
CA THR A 215 0.95 36.62 20.06
C THR A 215 1.59 35.50 19.26
N LYS A 216 1.77 34.32 19.85
CA LYS A 216 2.36 33.14 19.22
C LYS A 216 1.29 32.23 18.64
N TRP A 217 1.61 31.65 17.49
CA TRP A 217 0.81 30.61 16.86
C TRP A 217 1.19 29.24 17.39
N ALA A 218 0.20 28.41 17.61
CA ALA A 218 0.33 26.97 17.72
C ALA A 218 -0.13 26.32 16.41
N PHE A 219 0.31 25.11 16.12
CA PHE A 219 -0.02 24.44 14.88
C PHE A 219 -0.44 23.00 15.15
N PHE A 220 -1.47 22.58 14.44
CA PHE A 220 -1.91 21.17 14.44
C PHE A 220 -1.09 20.34 13.48
N SER A 221 -0.73 20.92 12.35
CA SER A 221 0.01 20.22 11.30
C SER A 221 0.89 21.21 10.55
N VAL A 222 2.07 20.76 10.19
CA VAL A 222 2.94 21.41 9.20
C VAL A 222 3.29 20.34 8.19
N VAL A 223 2.92 20.57 6.92
CA VAL A 223 2.94 19.55 5.88
C VAL A 223 3.64 20.11 4.64
N ASN A 224 4.50 19.29 4.05
CA ASN A 224 5.09 19.53 2.74
C ASN A 224 4.74 18.39 1.77
N ASN A 225 5.15 18.54 0.51
CA ASN A 225 4.90 17.53 -0.54
C ASN A 225 3.42 17.09 -0.60
N THR A 226 2.51 18.04 -0.46
CA THR A 226 1.08 17.76 -0.48
C THR A 226 0.60 17.44 -1.88
N GLU A 227 -0.07 16.31 -2.01
CA GLU A 227 -0.67 15.84 -3.25
C GLU A 227 -2.14 15.51 -3.02
N LEU A 228 -3.01 15.97 -3.93
CA LEU A 228 -4.40 15.53 -4.02
C LEU A 228 -4.52 14.70 -5.29
N GLU A 229 -4.83 13.43 -5.13
CA GLU A 229 -4.97 12.48 -6.22
C GLU A 229 -6.44 12.10 -6.38
N LYS A 230 -6.97 12.24 -7.60
CA LYS A 230 -8.38 12.00 -7.89
C LYS A 230 -8.72 10.53 -7.69
N CYS A 231 -9.80 10.26 -6.93
CA CYS A 231 -10.30 8.91 -6.74
C CYS A 231 -10.81 8.32 -8.05
N ASN A 232 -10.47 7.07 -8.30
CA ASN A 232 -10.91 6.29 -9.47
C ASN A 232 -11.57 4.97 -9.07
N ALA A 233 -11.74 4.76 -7.76
CA ALA A 233 -12.38 3.61 -7.18
C ALA A 233 -13.10 4.01 -5.88
N VAL A 234 -14.01 3.17 -5.42
CA VAL A 234 -14.81 3.39 -4.22
C VAL A 234 -14.63 2.19 -3.28
N PHE A 235 -14.27 2.46 -2.03
CA PHE A 235 -14.38 1.49 -0.96
C PHE A 235 -15.79 1.53 -0.39
N THR A 236 -16.33 0.35 -0.08
CA THR A 236 -17.58 0.20 0.67
C THR A 236 -17.41 -0.90 1.71
N GLY A 237 -17.80 -0.60 2.96
CA GLY A 237 -17.71 -1.55 4.06
C GLY A 237 -18.97 -1.54 4.91
N LYS A 238 -19.45 -2.73 5.32
CA LYS A 238 -20.51 -2.87 6.32
C LYS A 238 -19.85 -2.99 7.69
N LYS A 239 -20.03 -1.98 8.53
CA LYS A 239 -19.48 -1.97 9.90
C LYS A 239 -20.03 -3.14 10.71
N HIS A 240 -19.15 -3.79 11.44
CA HIS A 240 -19.53 -4.89 12.36
C HIS A 240 -20.43 -4.39 13.49
N THR A 241 -20.11 -3.24 14.07
CA THR A 241 -20.94 -2.62 15.10
C THR A 241 -21.94 -1.66 14.45
N GLY A 242 -23.22 -1.90 14.67
CA GLY A 242 -24.31 -1.06 14.15
C GLY A 242 -24.76 -1.38 12.73
N GLY A 243 -23.97 -2.14 11.95
CA GLY A 243 -24.34 -2.57 10.60
C GLY A 243 -24.42 -1.44 9.56
N GLU A 244 -23.94 -0.24 9.88
CA GLU A 244 -23.89 0.90 8.97
C GLU A 244 -22.98 0.62 7.77
N ILE A 245 -23.39 1.10 6.59
CA ILE A 245 -22.57 1.08 5.40
C ILE A 245 -21.77 2.38 5.33
N GLU A 246 -20.46 2.24 5.26
CA GLU A 246 -19.52 3.35 5.03
C GLU A 246 -18.97 3.26 3.61
N SER A 247 -18.88 4.41 2.92
CA SER A 247 -18.36 4.49 1.56
C SER A 247 -17.50 5.72 1.38
N TYR A 248 -16.34 5.59 0.73
CA TYR A 248 -15.44 6.71 0.42
C TYR A 248 -14.55 6.41 -0.78
N GLY A 249 -14.03 7.48 -1.40
CA GLY A 249 -13.15 7.37 -2.55
C GLY A 249 -11.78 6.83 -2.19
N VAL A 250 -11.25 5.97 -3.06
CA VAL A 250 -9.89 5.45 -3.00
C VAL A 250 -9.21 5.58 -4.37
N VAL A 251 -7.88 5.51 -4.40
CA VAL A 251 -7.14 5.45 -5.67
C VAL A 251 -6.60 4.05 -5.84
N PHE A 252 -7.10 3.36 -6.85
CA PHE A 252 -6.60 2.05 -7.28
C PHE A 252 -5.65 2.21 -8.45
N LYS A 253 -4.44 1.66 -8.35
CA LYS A 253 -3.46 1.64 -9.44
C LYS A 253 -2.81 0.28 -9.54
N GLN A 254 -2.86 -0.33 -10.70
CA GLN A 254 -2.02 -1.49 -11.00
C GLN A 254 -0.64 -0.99 -11.42
N THR A 255 0.38 -1.36 -10.65
CA THR A 255 1.76 -0.87 -10.80
C THR A 255 2.69 -1.89 -11.44
N ALA A 256 2.25 -3.14 -11.47
CA ALA A 256 2.88 -4.25 -12.18
C ALA A 256 1.79 -5.27 -12.56
N GLU A 257 2.15 -6.29 -13.32
CA GLU A 257 1.20 -7.31 -13.80
C GLU A 257 0.44 -7.99 -12.64
N ASN A 258 1.14 -8.27 -11.56
CA ASN A 258 0.59 -8.93 -10.38
C ASN A 258 0.58 -8.04 -9.12
N VAL A 259 0.76 -6.74 -9.26
CA VAL A 259 0.79 -5.81 -8.12
C VAL A 259 -0.10 -4.61 -8.39
N ALA A 260 -0.97 -4.32 -7.44
CA ALA A 260 -1.71 -3.07 -7.41
C ALA A 260 -1.52 -2.34 -6.06
N THR A 261 -1.87 -1.08 -6.04
CA THR A 261 -1.90 -0.25 -4.85
C THR A 261 -3.29 0.33 -4.64
N ILE A 262 -3.69 0.39 -3.39
CA ILE A 262 -4.91 1.05 -2.95
C ILE A 262 -4.50 2.16 -2.00
N LYS A 263 -4.65 3.42 -2.43
CA LYS A 263 -4.42 4.57 -1.57
C LYS A 263 -5.73 4.94 -0.89
N ASN A 264 -5.66 5.25 0.39
CA ASN A 264 -6.79 5.62 1.25
C ASN A 264 -7.65 4.45 1.77
N LEU A 265 -7.16 3.23 1.70
CA LEU A 265 -7.83 2.14 2.41
C LEU A 265 -7.83 2.44 3.92
N GLY A 266 -8.98 2.39 4.60
CA GLY A 266 -9.15 2.84 5.99
C GLY A 266 -9.42 4.33 6.15
N ASP A 267 -9.44 5.12 5.07
CA ASP A 267 -9.72 6.57 5.06
C ASP A 267 -8.72 7.41 5.86
N TYR A 268 -7.43 7.09 5.75
CA TYR A 268 -6.31 7.83 6.35
C TYR A 268 -5.21 8.20 5.34
N GLY A 269 -5.49 8.09 4.03
CA GLY A 269 -4.59 8.47 2.95
C GLY A 269 -3.38 7.55 2.74
N GLN A 270 -3.19 6.51 3.55
CA GLN A 270 -2.08 5.59 3.38
C GLN A 270 -2.27 4.70 2.15
N THR A 271 -1.15 4.17 1.65
CA THR A 271 -1.15 3.30 0.46
C THR A 271 -0.87 1.87 0.87
N VAL A 272 -1.81 0.98 0.56
CA VAL A 272 -1.65 -0.46 0.73
C VAL A 272 -1.24 -1.06 -0.62
N LYS A 273 -0.22 -1.91 -0.60
CA LYS A 273 0.21 -2.68 -1.75
C LYS A 273 -0.42 -4.06 -1.68
N ILE A 274 -1.14 -4.45 -2.73
CA ILE A 274 -1.79 -5.75 -2.83
C ILE A 274 -1.15 -6.59 -3.93
N GLU A 275 -1.18 -7.90 -3.77
CA GLU A 275 -0.70 -8.84 -4.75
C GLU A 275 -1.87 -9.52 -5.46
N LEU A 276 -1.93 -9.39 -6.79
CA LEU A 276 -2.92 -10.01 -7.64
C LEU A 276 -2.44 -11.41 -8.02
N LYS A 277 -3.30 -12.41 -7.84
CA LYS A 277 -2.96 -13.83 -8.08
C LYS A 277 -3.67 -14.37 -9.32
N ARG A 278 -3.08 -15.39 -9.94
CA ARG A 278 -3.64 -16.03 -11.15
C ARG A 278 -5.01 -16.66 -10.97
N ASN A 279 -5.33 -17.10 -9.76
CA ASN A 279 -6.67 -17.59 -9.42
C ASN A 279 -7.72 -16.47 -9.27
N LYS A 280 -7.40 -15.27 -9.73
CA LYS A 280 -8.25 -14.07 -9.65
C LYS A 280 -8.60 -13.67 -8.22
N THR A 281 -7.71 -13.89 -7.28
CA THR A 281 -7.79 -13.33 -5.92
C THR A 281 -6.72 -12.26 -5.74
N ALA A 282 -6.81 -11.48 -4.66
CA ALA A 282 -5.71 -10.64 -4.22
C ALA A 282 -5.48 -10.80 -2.72
N THR A 283 -4.25 -10.60 -2.28
CA THR A 283 -3.90 -10.55 -0.85
C THR A 283 -3.81 -9.11 -0.39
N ILE A 284 -4.50 -8.79 0.70
CA ILE A 284 -4.42 -7.50 1.39
C ILE A 284 -3.61 -7.70 2.66
N PRO A 285 -2.33 -7.28 2.68
CA PRO A 285 -1.47 -7.49 3.85
C PRO A 285 -1.86 -6.56 4.99
N SER A 286 -1.51 -6.95 6.21
CA SER A 286 -1.51 -6.03 7.35
C SER A 286 -0.64 -4.81 7.00
N SER A 287 -1.20 -3.63 7.13
CA SER A 287 -0.57 -2.39 6.65
C SER A 287 -0.82 -1.24 7.59
N LEU A 288 0.13 -0.29 7.61
CA LEU A 288 -0.05 0.97 8.32
C LEU A 288 -1.22 1.74 7.73
N MET A 289 -2.19 2.10 8.58
CA MET A 289 -3.37 2.88 8.20
C MET A 289 -3.27 4.32 8.68
N ALA A 290 -2.81 4.55 9.90
CA ALA A 290 -2.68 5.89 10.46
C ALA A 290 -1.55 5.98 11.48
N TYR A 291 -0.95 7.16 11.58
CA TYR A 291 -0.02 7.52 12.65
C TYR A 291 -0.79 8.00 13.87
N ASN A 292 -0.45 7.46 15.03
CA ASN A 292 -1.05 7.88 16.30
C ASN A 292 -0.04 7.74 17.45
N SER A 293 0.28 8.87 18.10
CA SER A 293 1.28 8.91 19.18
C SER A 293 0.72 8.46 20.54
N GLU A 294 -0.59 8.49 20.72
CA GLU A 294 -1.24 8.16 21.99
C GLU A 294 -1.46 6.66 22.15
N TYR A 295 -2.00 6.01 21.12
CA TYR A 295 -2.37 4.59 21.14
C TYR A 295 -1.41 3.70 20.36
N GLY A 296 -0.34 4.27 19.78
CA GLY A 296 0.50 3.64 18.78
C GLY A 296 -0.17 3.67 17.40
N ASP A 297 0.65 3.57 16.36
CA ASP A 297 0.15 3.63 14.98
C ASP A 297 -0.91 2.57 14.71
N PHE A 298 -1.87 2.90 13.86
CA PHE A 298 -2.98 2.02 13.51
C PHE A 298 -2.62 1.14 12.32
N TYR A 299 -2.98 -0.13 12.41
CA TYR A 299 -2.74 -1.11 11.37
C TYR A 299 -4.01 -1.85 10.97
N SER A 300 -4.11 -2.24 9.70
CA SER A 300 -5.17 -3.12 9.23
C SER A 300 -4.87 -4.58 9.51
N TYR A 301 -5.92 -5.36 9.77
CA TYR A 301 -5.81 -6.79 9.99
C TYR A 301 -7.03 -7.53 9.45
N ASN A 302 -6.82 -8.80 9.10
CA ASN A 302 -7.88 -9.78 9.04
C ASN A 302 -8.29 -10.16 10.47
N LEU A 303 -9.57 -10.29 10.75
CA LEU A 303 -10.11 -10.39 12.10
C LEU A 303 -11.00 -11.64 12.26
N ILE A 304 -11.01 -12.22 13.46
CA ILE A 304 -12.06 -13.13 13.90
C ILE A 304 -12.84 -12.43 15.01
N PHE A 305 -14.10 -12.13 14.77
CA PHE A 305 -14.94 -11.43 15.74
C PHE A 305 -15.31 -12.32 16.93
N THR A 306 -15.37 -11.69 18.11
CA THR A 306 -15.77 -12.30 19.38
C THR A 306 -16.85 -11.43 20.02
N GLU A 307 -17.49 -11.92 21.07
CA GLU A 307 -18.53 -11.16 21.78
C GLU A 307 -18.07 -9.80 22.32
N THR A 308 -16.79 -9.67 22.68
CA THR A 308 -16.23 -8.46 23.31
C THR A 308 -15.23 -7.71 22.44
N GLY A 309 -14.96 -8.18 21.22
CA GLY A 309 -13.96 -7.57 20.37
C GLY A 309 -13.61 -8.45 19.17
N ALA A 310 -12.30 -8.54 18.87
CA ALA A 310 -11.83 -9.40 17.80
C ALA A 310 -10.46 -10.00 18.14
N LYS A 311 -10.22 -11.20 17.62
CA LYS A 311 -8.90 -11.81 17.53
C LYS A 311 -8.24 -11.37 16.23
N ILE A 312 -7.00 -10.92 16.33
CA ILE A 312 -6.20 -10.53 15.18
C ILE A 312 -5.62 -11.78 14.52
N GLU A 313 -5.89 -11.94 13.24
CA GLU A 313 -5.30 -13.00 12.43
C GLU A 313 -3.99 -12.50 11.80
N THR A 314 -2.98 -13.36 11.73
CA THR A 314 -1.73 -13.05 11.02
C THR A 314 -1.81 -13.30 9.53
N ALA A 315 -2.78 -14.11 9.11
CA ALA A 315 -3.01 -14.32 7.69
C ALA A 315 -3.53 -13.03 7.04
N ASP A 316 -2.97 -12.69 5.90
CA ASP A 316 -3.45 -11.59 5.08
C ASP A 316 -4.89 -11.85 4.63
N ALA A 317 -5.69 -10.80 4.49
CA ALA A 317 -7.02 -10.94 3.94
C ALA A 317 -6.94 -11.33 2.46
N VAL A 318 -7.76 -12.29 2.04
CA VAL A 318 -7.86 -12.75 0.65
C VAL A 318 -9.15 -12.24 0.05
N THR A 319 -9.06 -11.59 -1.10
CA THR A 319 -10.23 -11.10 -1.81
C THR A 319 -10.84 -12.15 -2.71
N THR A 320 -12.15 -12.04 -2.94
CA THR A 320 -12.80 -12.59 -4.12
C THR A 320 -12.98 -11.49 -5.16
N VAL A 321 -13.16 -11.84 -6.44
CA VAL A 321 -13.39 -10.88 -7.51
C VAL A 321 -14.74 -11.14 -8.16
N ALA A 322 -15.45 -10.06 -8.50
CA ALA A 322 -16.69 -10.16 -9.27
C ALA A 322 -16.39 -10.60 -10.71
N THR A 323 -17.41 -11.18 -11.37
CA THR A 323 -17.28 -11.71 -12.74
C THR A 323 -16.91 -10.65 -13.77
N ASP A 324 -17.24 -9.38 -13.51
CA ASP A 324 -16.89 -8.22 -14.36
C ASP A 324 -15.47 -7.68 -14.13
N LEU A 325 -14.68 -8.33 -13.25
CA LEU A 325 -13.30 -7.94 -12.90
C LEU A 325 -13.13 -6.52 -12.35
N LYS A 326 -14.21 -5.90 -11.86
CA LYS A 326 -14.20 -4.51 -11.36
C LYS A 326 -14.37 -4.41 -9.85
N CYS A 327 -14.66 -5.49 -9.17
CA CYS A 327 -14.87 -5.49 -7.73
C CYS A 327 -14.00 -6.52 -7.03
N LEU A 328 -13.28 -6.06 -6.01
CA LEU A 328 -12.61 -6.89 -5.00
C LEU A 328 -13.48 -6.92 -3.74
N SER A 329 -13.76 -8.10 -3.20
CA SER A 329 -14.54 -8.25 -1.97
C SER A 329 -13.80 -9.12 -0.96
N TRP A 330 -13.90 -8.78 0.31
CA TRP A 330 -13.39 -9.59 1.41
C TRP A 330 -14.22 -9.36 2.68
N SER A 331 -13.99 -10.13 3.73
CA SER A 331 -14.76 -10.06 4.98
C SER A 331 -13.86 -9.99 6.20
N ASN A 332 -14.46 -9.68 7.34
CA ASN A 332 -13.81 -9.73 8.65
C ASN A 332 -12.51 -8.92 8.73
N TRP A 333 -12.57 -7.68 8.31
CA TRP A 333 -11.40 -6.81 8.23
C TRP A 333 -11.59 -5.59 9.13
N GLY A 334 -10.49 -5.01 9.60
CA GLY A 334 -10.58 -3.79 10.38
C GLY A 334 -9.25 -3.14 10.67
N VAL A 335 -9.32 -1.99 11.31
CA VAL A 335 -8.19 -1.18 11.75
C VAL A 335 -8.09 -1.24 13.27
N VAL A 336 -6.89 -1.53 13.77
CA VAL A 336 -6.59 -1.76 15.18
C VAL A 336 -5.45 -0.84 15.61
N THR A 337 -5.52 -0.31 16.83
CA THR A 337 -4.45 0.52 17.40
C THR A 337 -3.18 -0.30 17.66
N GLY A 338 -2.05 0.39 17.79
CA GLY A 338 -0.83 -0.17 18.36
C GLY A 338 -0.97 -0.53 19.83
N THR A 339 0.15 -0.74 20.49
CA THR A 339 0.20 -1.23 21.89
C THR A 339 0.79 -0.23 22.87
N THR A 340 0.89 1.06 22.54
CA THR A 340 1.54 2.08 23.39
C THR A 340 0.91 2.15 24.79
N LYS A 341 -0.40 1.88 24.91
CA LYS A 341 -1.10 1.81 26.21
C LYS A 341 -1.28 0.38 26.74
N GLY A 342 -0.51 -0.59 26.26
CA GLY A 342 -0.54 -1.98 26.75
C GLY A 342 -1.72 -2.81 26.22
N SER A 343 -2.70 -2.19 25.58
CA SER A 343 -3.88 -2.85 24.99
C SER A 343 -4.10 -2.38 23.56
N ARG A 344 -4.71 -3.24 22.74
CA ARG A 344 -5.13 -2.92 21.39
C ARG A 344 -6.63 -2.66 21.36
N TYR A 345 -7.04 -1.69 20.58
CA TYR A 345 -8.44 -1.30 20.44
C TYR A 345 -8.85 -1.31 18.97
N LEU A 346 -10.09 -1.74 18.71
CA LEU A 346 -10.69 -1.64 17.39
C LEU A 346 -11.05 -0.18 17.10
N VAL A 347 -10.46 0.36 16.05
CA VAL A 347 -10.79 1.70 15.52
C VAL A 347 -12.05 1.62 14.65
N VAL A 348 -12.04 0.66 13.73
CA VAL A 348 -13.18 0.28 12.90
C VAL A 348 -13.06 -1.19 12.52
N ALA A 349 -14.19 -1.86 12.40
CA ALA A 349 -14.27 -3.26 11.97
C ALA A 349 -15.47 -3.45 11.02
N TYR A 350 -15.28 -4.28 10.01
CA TYR A 350 -16.26 -4.53 8.96
C TYR A 350 -16.53 -6.03 8.81
N ASP A 351 -17.82 -6.39 8.72
CA ASP A 351 -18.24 -7.75 8.36
C ASP A 351 -17.91 -8.07 6.91
N SER A 352 -18.10 -7.09 6.04
CA SER A 352 -17.79 -7.19 4.62
C SER A 352 -17.22 -5.89 4.09
N CYS A 353 -16.29 -6.02 3.15
CA CYS A 353 -15.62 -4.92 2.48
C CYS A 353 -15.63 -5.15 0.97
N GLY A 354 -15.60 -4.08 0.21
CA GLY A 354 -15.42 -4.12 -1.23
C GLY A 354 -14.73 -2.88 -1.78
N ILE A 355 -14.03 -3.04 -2.90
CA ILE A 355 -13.52 -1.95 -3.72
C ILE A 355 -14.07 -2.13 -5.12
N THR A 356 -14.81 -1.14 -5.60
CA THR A 356 -15.28 -1.09 -6.98
C THR A 356 -14.40 -0.13 -7.77
N THR A 357 -13.78 -0.61 -8.84
CA THR A 357 -12.87 0.17 -9.70
C THR A 357 -13.58 0.65 -10.96
N GLY A 358 -13.11 1.78 -11.50
CA GLY A 358 -13.60 2.29 -12.78
C GLY A 358 -13.06 1.54 -14.00
N VAL A 359 -12.09 0.63 -13.80
CA VAL A 359 -11.40 -0.13 -14.85
C VAL A 359 -11.31 -1.59 -14.47
N ASP A 360 -11.15 -2.48 -15.47
CA ASP A 360 -10.97 -3.90 -15.21
C ASP A 360 -9.63 -4.16 -14.53
N ILE A 361 -9.65 -5.00 -13.49
CA ILE A 361 -8.46 -5.47 -12.79
C ILE A 361 -7.83 -6.56 -13.66
N GLN A 362 -6.58 -6.35 -14.05
CA GLN A 362 -5.83 -7.31 -14.86
C GLN A 362 -5.12 -8.30 -13.94
N TYR A 363 -5.50 -9.56 -14.02
CA TYR A 363 -4.85 -10.63 -13.25
C TYR A 363 -3.74 -11.27 -14.09
N PRO A 364 -2.61 -11.64 -13.46
CA PRO A 364 -1.55 -12.35 -14.17
C PRO A 364 -2.05 -13.69 -14.68
N SER A 365 -1.53 -14.13 -15.82
CA SER A 365 -1.80 -15.44 -16.42
C SER A 365 -0.49 -16.07 -16.85
N LEU A 366 -0.46 -17.40 -16.95
CA LEU A 366 0.67 -18.11 -17.55
C LEU A 366 0.24 -18.65 -18.91
N SER A 367 1.16 -18.54 -19.85
CA SER A 367 1.02 -19.15 -21.19
C SER A 367 1.40 -20.64 -21.21
N VAL A 368 1.98 -21.14 -20.12
CA VAL A 368 2.48 -22.52 -19.98
C VAL A 368 1.91 -23.18 -18.73
N THR A 369 1.62 -24.47 -18.82
CA THR A 369 1.11 -25.29 -17.70
C THR A 369 2.05 -26.43 -17.35
N GLU A 370 2.98 -26.80 -18.25
CA GLU A 370 3.94 -27.89 -18.10
C GLU A 370 5.27 -27.51 -18.73
N PHE A 371 6.35 -28.11 -18.23
CA PHE A 371 7.68 -27.94 -18.79
C PHE A 371 7.84 -28.79 -20.05
N GLN A 372 8.58 -28.28 -21.01
CA GLN A 372 9.13 -29.09 -22.10
C GLN A 372 10.33 -29.89 -21.60
N GLY A 373 10.49 -31.13 -22.05
CA GLY A 373 11.56 -32.04 -21.61
C GLY A 373 11.07 -33.06 -20.58
N GLU A 374 11.97 -33.93 -20.11
CA GLU A 374 11.65 -35.03 -19.19
C GLU A 374 12.21 -34.81 -17.78
N GLY A 375 13.01 -33.75 -17.62
CA GLY A 375 13.69 -33.43 -16.37
C GLY A 375 14.84 -34.39 -16.03
N SER A 376 15.33 -35.14 -16.99
CA SER A 376 16.57 -35.90 -16.88
C SER A 376 17.78 -35.05 -17.29
N GLU A 377 19.00 -35.47 -17.00
CA GLU A 377 20.19 -34.78 -17.43
C GLU A 377 20.33 -34.70 -18.97
N ALA A 378 19.92 -35.77 -19.67
CA ALA A 378 19.94 -35.84 -21.12
C ALA A 378 18.79 -35.07 -21.80
N SER A 379 17.65 -34.92 -21.10
CA SER A 379 16.44 -34.20 -21.56
C SER A 379 15.93 -33.31 -20.44
N PRO A 380 16.63 -32.19 -20.09
CA PRO A 380 16.24 -31.33 -18.97
C PRO A 380 14.92 -30.61 -19.25
N TYR A 381 14.22 -30.21 -18.19
CA TYR A 381 13.12 -29.28 -18.31
C TYR A 381 13.63 -27.92 -18.81
N LEU A 382 12.98 -27.41 -19.85
CA LEU A 382 13.43 -26.19 -20.53
C LEU A 382 12.78 -24.97 -19.93
N ILE A 383 13.59 -23.96 -19.61
CA ILE A 383 13.18 -22.65 -19.13
C ILE A 383 13.51 -21.64 -20.23
N LYS A 384 12.49 -21.26 -21.03
CA LYS A 384 12.64 -20.41 -22.22
C LYS A 384 12.07 -19.01 -22.03
N THR A 385 11.10 -18.89 -21.12
CA THR A 385 10.32 -17.69 -20.93
C THR A 385 10.20 -17.34 -19.45
N ARG A 386 9.73 -16.12 -19.16
CA ARG A 386 9.32 -15.71 -17.83
C ARG A 386 8.30 -16.67 -17.22
N ASP A 387 7.35 -17.12 -18.02
CA ASP A 387 6.27 -17.99 -17.56
C ASP A 387 6.76 -19.37 -17.14
N ASP A 388 7.79 -19.92 -17.80
CA ASP A 388 8.44 -21.18 -17.37
C ASP A 388 9.10 -21.01 -15.98
N LEU A 389 9.75 -19.86 -15.75
CA LEU A 389 10.40 -19.57 -14.47
C LEU A 389 9.37 -19.39 -13.34
N ILE A 390 8.25 -18.73 -13.64
CA ILE A 390 7.13 -18.59 -12.70
C ILE A 390 6.50 -19.97 -12.43
N LEU A 391 6.31 -20.79 -13.46
CA LEU A 391 5.81 -22.16 -13.32
C LEU A 391 6.69 -22.99 -12.40
N LEU A 392 8.03 -22.84 -12.49
CA LEU A 392 8.95 -23.54 -11.60
C LEU A 392 8.72 -23.13 -10.13
N SER A 393 8.58 -21.83 -9.85
CA SER A 393 8.27 -21.35 -8.51
C SER A 393 6.96 -21.93 -7.98
N ASP A 394 5.90 -21.91 -8.80
CA ASP A 394 4.58 -22.45 -8.43
C ASP A 394 4.62 -23.94 -8.15
N LYS A 395 5.27 -24.72 -9.03
CA LYS A 395 5.37 -26.17 -8.87
C LYS A 395 6.14 -26.57 -7.61
N VAL A 396 7.13 -25.78 -7.19
CA VAL A 396 7.78 -26.00 -5.90
C VAL A 396 6.83 -25.75 -4.73
N ALA A 397 6.04 -24.67 -4.80
CA ALA A 397 5.09 -24.31 -3.75
C ALA A 397 3.85 -25.23 -3.67
N GLU A 398 3.47 -25.88 -4.76
CA GLU A 398 2.33 -26.81 -4.84
C GLU A 398 2.59 -28.19 -4.21
N ILE A 399 3.84 -28.57 -3.95
CA ILE A 399 4.17 -29.89 -3.42
C ILE A 399 3.73 -30.00 -1.96
N THR A 400 2.87 -30.96 -1.68
CA THR A 400 2.33 -31.22 -0.33
C THR A 400 2.91 -32.48 0.32
N GLU A 401 3.62 -33.32 -0.46
CA GLU A 401 4.28 -34.51 0.05
C GLU A 401 5.65 -34.14 0.63
N PHE A 402 5.77 -34.31 1.94
CA PHE A 402 7.00 -34.00 2.66
C PHE A 402 7.81 -35.27 2.87
N ASP A 403 8.94 -35.39 2.17
CA ASP A 403 9.97 -36.41 2.47
C ASP A 403 10.80 -35.94 3.65
N CYS A 404 10.70 -36.63 4.78
CA CYS A 404 11.31 -36.23 6.04
C CYS A 404 12.26 -37.27 6.61
N THR A 405 12.82 -38.14 5.79
CA THR A 405 13.56 -39.32 6.27
C THR A 405 15.07 -39.11 6.38
N THR A 406 15.60 -37.92 6.14
CA THR A 406 17.07 -37.68 6.25
C THR A 406 17.44 -37.11 7.60
N PRO A 407 17.98 -37.90 8.57
CA PRO A 407 18.58 -37.38 9.79
C PRO A 407 19.76 -36.44 9.46
N PRO A 408 20.03 -35.34 10.25
CA PRO A 408 19.52 -35.11 11.60
C PRO A 408 18.36 -34.13 11.71
N LEU A 409 17.67 -33.75 10.62
CA LEU A 409 16.63 -32.76 10.64
C LEU A 409 15.30 -33.40 11.09
N THR A 410 14.76 -32.92 12.20
CA THR A 410 13.47 -33.35 12.77
C THR A 410 12.27 -32.67 12.12
N ALA A 411 12.50 -31.66 11.24
CA ALA A 411 11.45 -30.92 10.57
C ALA A 411 11.13 -31.50 9.19
N LYS A 412 9.85 -31.68 8.92
CA LYS A 412 9.36 -32.13 7.62
C LYS A 412 9.50 -31.00 6.59
N TYR A 413 10.19 -31.25 5.50
CA TYR A 413 10.29 -30.34 4.37
C TYR A 413 10.21 -31.10 3.04
N CYS A 414 9.78 -30.41 1.99
CA CYS A 414 9.69 -30.94 0.65
C CYS A 414 11.02 -30.73 -0.08
N ARG A 415 11.55 -31.77 -0.68
CA ARG A 415 12.72 -31.74 -1.57
C ARG A 415 12.26 -31.67 -3.02
N ALA A 416 11.78 -30.47 -3.41
CA ALA A 416 11.18 -30.27 -4.72
C ALA A 416 12.17 -30.54 -5.84
N PHE A 417 11.75 -31.35 -6.81
CA PHE A 417 12.51 -31.70 -8.00
C PHE A 417 13.84 -32.42 -7.71
N LEU A 418 13.90 -33.20 -6.65
CA LEU A 418 15.07 -34.04 -6.35
C LEU A 418 15.44 -34.91 -7.58
N GLY A 419 16.71 -34.80 -8.01
CA GLY A 419 17.23 -35.52 -9.16
C GLY A 419 16.72 -35.05 -10.52
N LYS A 420 15.99 -33.91 -10.58
CA LYS A 420 15.53 -33.30 -11.82
C LYS A 420 16.48 -32.19 -12.28
N TYR A 421 16.53 -32.00 -13.60
CA TYR A 421 17.39 -31.04 -14.28
C TYR A 421 16.55 -30.00 -15.01
N PHE A 422 16.94 -28.74 -14.86
CA PHE A 422 16.37 -27.58 -15.56
C PHE A 422 17.47 -26.86 -16.33
N ARG A 423 17.15 -26.35 -17.52
CA ARG A 423 18.09 -25.61 -18.34
C ARG A 423 17.43 -24.40 -18.99
N MET A 424 18.07 -23.25 -18.85
CA MET A 424 17.66 -22.05 -19.60
C MET A 424 18.12 -22.16 -21.06
N GLU A 425 17.28 -21.68 -21.98
CA GLU A 425 17.59 -21.60 -23.42
C GLU A 425 17.54 -20.19 -23.98
N ASN A 426 17.13 -19.19 -23.18
CA ASN A 426 17.11 -17.78 -23.57
C ASN A 426 17.41 -16.88 -22.38
N ASP A 427 17.78 -15.62 -22.66
CA ASP A 427 17.66 -14.53 -21.69
C ASP A 427 16.19 -14.34 -21.29
N ILE A 428 15.92 -14.09 -20.03
CA ILE A 428 14.57 -13.90 -19.49
C ILE A 428 14.43 -12.51 -18.89
N ASP A 429 13.45 -11.75 -19.38
CA ASP A 429 13.07 -10.46 -18.82
C ASP A 429 11.93 -10.63 -17.81
N MET A 430 12.22 -10.30 -16.54
CA MET A 430 11.26 -10.33 -15.41
C MET A 430 10.65 -8.97 -15.10
N ALA A 431 10.96 -7.93 -15.86
CA ALA A 431 10.48 -6.58 -15.60
C ALA A 431 8.94 -6.53 -15.55
N GLY A 432 8.42 -5.77 -14.59
CA GLY A 432 6.97 -5.60 -14.42
C GLY A 432 6.26 -6.78 -13.75
N TYR A 433 6.99 -7.76 -13.22
CA TYR A 433 6.42 -8.88 -12.45
C TYR A 433 7.09 -9.00 -11.08
N LYS A 434 6.29 -9.07 -10.01
CA LYS A 434 6.80 -9.39 -8.67
C LYS A 434 6.95 -10.89 -8.55
N PHE A 435 8.18 -11.35 -8.51
CA PHE A 435 8.50 -12.77 -8.48
C PHE A 435 8.41 -13.36 -7.07
N THR A 436 7.80 -14.55 -6.96
CA THR A 436 7.85 -15.37 -5.76
C THR A 436 9.05 -16.30 -5.85
N PRO A 437 9.97 -16.32 -4.88
CA PRO A 437 11.15 -17.18 -4.93
C PRO A 437 10.84 -18.65 -5.12
N ILE A 438 11.69 -19.34 -5.87
CA ILE A 438 11.66 -20.80 -5.98
C ILE A 438 12.06 -21.38 -4.61
N GLY A 439 11.12 -22.03 -3.90
CA GLY A 439 11.36 -22.47 -2.53
C GLY A 439 11.34 -21.29 -1.53
N ASP A 440 10.23 -20.59 -1.45
CA ASP A 440 10.12 -19.29 -0.77
C ASP A 440 9.86 -19.37 0.74
N ASP A 441 9.77 -20.57 1.30
CA ASP A 441 9.61 -20.82 2.73
C ASP A 441 10.56 -21.93 3.24
N TRP A 442 10.45 -22.26 4.54
CA TRP A 442 11.31 -23.26 5.16
C TRP A 442 10.89 -24.70 4.85
N GLN A 443 9.67 -24.93 4.35
CA GLN A 443 9.12 -26.25 4.04
C GLN A 443 9.33 -26.67 2.58
N HIS A 444 9.35 -25.72 1.66
CA HIS A 444 9.48 -25.96 0.22
C HIS A 444 10.91 -25.60 -0.23
N ILE A 445 11.72 -26.59 -0.44
CA ILE A 445 13.16 -26.45 -0.75
C ILE A 445 13.43 -26.98 -2.15
N PHE A 446 14.10 -26.20 -2.98
CA PHE A 446 14.54 -26.68 -4.30
C PHE A 446 15.71 -27.65 -4.15
N ALA A 447 15.60 -28.84 -4.74
CA ALA A 447 16.58 -29.94 -4.65
C ALA A 447 17.08 -30.43 -6.03
N GLY A 448 16.74 -29.73 -7.10
CA GLY A 448 17.15 -30.07 -8.47
C GLY A 448 18.45 -29.41 -8.91
N THR A 449 18.82 -29.68 -10.17
CA THR A 449 19.90 -28.96 -10.86
C THR A 449 19.30 -27.89 -11.77
N PHE A 450 19.74 -26.64 -11.62
CA PHE A 450 19.37 -25.52 -12.48
C PHE A 450 20.60 -25.02 -13.23
N ASP A 451 20.62 -25.24 -14.54
CA ASP A 451 21.67 -24.77 -15.44
C ASP A 451 21.19 -23.54 -16.21
N GLY A 452 21.72 -22.37 -15.89
CA GLY A 452 21.40 -21.12 -16.56
C GLY A 452 21.89 -21.02 -18.00
N GLY A 453 22.69 -21.99 -18.50
CA GLY A 453 23.15 -22.01 -19.88
C GLY A 453 23.98 -20.78 -20.28
N ASN A 454 24.52 -20.04 -19.32
CA ASN A 454 25.14 -18.72 -19.46
C ASN A 454 24.19 -17.59 -19.89
N TYR A 455 22.88 -17.84 -19.91
CA TYR A 455 21.84 -16.81 -20.13
C TYR A 455 21.64 -15.91 -18.92
N THR A 456 20.94 -14.80 -19.13
CA THR A 456 20.73 -13.76 -18.13
C THR A 456 19.24 -13.65 -17.76
N ILE A 457 18.96 -13.60 -16.46
CA ILE A 457 17.67 -13.15 -15.93
C ILE A 457 17.80 -11.66 -15.62
N LYS A 458 16.97 -10.81 -16.27
CA LYS A 458 16.99 -9.36 -16.16
C LYS A 458 15.78 -8.86 -15.39
N GLY A 459 15.97 -7.79 -14.60
CA GLY A 459 14.88 -7.09 -13.94
C GLY A 459 14.12 -7.92 -12.90
N LEU A 460 14.74 -8.93 -12.30
CA LEU A 460 14.13 -9.75 -11.25
C LEU A 460 13.70 -8.87 -10.09
N TYR A 461 12.41 -8.86 -9.78
CA TYR A 461 11.84 -8.09 -8.69
C TYR A 461 11.23 -9.01 -7.62
N VAL A 462 11.83 -9.01 -6.42
CA VAL A 462 11.35 -9.72 -5.23
C VAL A 462 11.15 -8.71 -4.11
N ASP A 463 9.97 -8.74 -3.47
CA ASP A 463 9.61 -7.85 -2.38
C ASP A 463 8.74 -8.61 -1.38
N LYS A 464 9.33 -8.97 -0.23
CA LYS A 464 8.71 -9.83 0.79
C LYS A 464 8.70 -9.16 2.16
N THR A 465 7.76 -9.58 2.98
CA THR A 465 7.74 -9.31 4.43
C THR A 465 8.32 -10.47 5.25
N THR A 466 8.56 -11.61 4.59
CA THR A 466 9.12 -12.83 5.18
C THR A 466 10.55 -13.07 4.69
N SER A 467 11.28 -13.97 5.32
CA SER A 467 12.64 -14.36 4.93
C SER A 467 12.74 -15.00 3.55
N TYR A 468 13.95 -15.20 3.06
CA TYR A 468 14.33 -15.91 1.83
C TYR A 468 13.96 -15.17 0.54
N ALA A 469 14.35 -13.88 0.43
CA ALA A 469 14.16 -13.09 -0.79
C ALA A 469 15.32 -13.30 -1.77
N ALA A 470 15.08 -14.01 -2.87
CA ALA A 470 16.04 -14.28 -3.95
C ALA A 470 15.33 -14.88 -5.17
N LEU A 471 16.08 -15.28 -6.22
CA LEU A 471 15.57 -16.17 -7.26
C LEU A 471 15.21 -17.55 -6.65
N PHE A 472 16.13 -18.13 -5.88
CA PHE A 472 15.89 -19.32 -5.06
C PHE A 472 15.83 -18.90 -3.59
N GLY A 473 14.68 -19.11 -2.94
CA GLY A 473 14.54 -18.81 -1.52
C GLY A 473 15.41 -19.73 -0.67
N ARG A 474 15.21 -21.03 -0.82
CA ARG A 474 16.02 -22.07 -0.16
C ARG A 474 16.38 -23.19 -1.12
N THR A 475 17.62 -23.70 -0.97
CA THR A 475 18.09 -24.88 -1.73
C THR A 475 18.53 -25.99 -0.80
N ASP A 476 18.35 -27.24 -1.25
CA ASP A 476 18.82 -28.44 -0.56
C ASP A 476 20.33 -28.66 -0.74
N THR A 477 20.92 -29.54 0.07
CA THR A 477 22.36 -29.92 -0.01
C THR A 477 22.77 -30.55 -1.34
N VAL A 478 21.83 -31.19 -2.04
CA VAL A 478 22.07 -31.80 -3.35
C VAL A 478 21.74 -30.87 -4.53
N ALA A 479 21.18 -29.69 -4.25
CA ALA A 479 20.85 -28.75 -5.31
C ALA A 479 22.12 -28.20 -5.98
N VAL A 480 22.04 -27.98 -7.30
CA VAL A 480 23.12 -27.37 -8.08
C VAL A 480 22.55 -26.22 -8.88
N ILE A 481 23.07 -25.00 -8.67
CA ILE A 481 22.77 -23.82 -9.48
C ILE A 481 24.05 -23.42 -10.21
N LYS A 482 24.01 -23.39 -11.53
CA LYS A 482 25.23 -23.14 -12.33
C LYS A 482 24.97 -22.32 -13.59
N ASN A 483 26.04 -21.68 -14.10
CA ASN A 483 26.07 -20.98 -15.40
C ASN A 483 24.97 -19.93 -15.53
N LEU A 484 24.72 -19.14 -14.49
CA LEU A 484 23.58 -18.21 -14.42
C LEU A 484 24.04 -16.77 -14.23
N ASN A 485 23.47 -15.86 -15.02
CA ASN A 485 23.67 -14.44 -14.85
C ASN A 485 22.38 -13.77 -14.37
N ILE A 486 22.50 -12.83 -13.43
CA ILE A 486 21.41 -11.95 -13.00
C ILE A 486 21.82 -10.50 -13.21
N GLU A 487 20.94 -9.69 -13.81
CA GLU A 487 21.19 -8.29 -14.07
C GLU A 487 19.99 -7.44 -13.69
N SER A 488 20.30 -6.25 -13.12
CA SER A 488 19.28 -5.22 -12.76
C SER A 488 18.18 -5.74 -11.83
N ALA A 489 18.51 -6.67 -10.93
CA ALA A 489 17.56 -7.18 -9.95
C ALA A 489 17.29 -6.16 -8.83
N THR A 490 16.08 -6.19 -8.31
CA THR A 490 15.67 -5.46 -7.09
C THR A 490 15.09 -6.47 -6.11
N ILE A 491 15.85 -6.78 -5.07
CA ILE A 491 15.50 -7.80 -4.08
C ILE A 491 15.43 -7.14 -2.71
N ARG A 492 14.32 -7.29 -2.03
CA ARG A 492 14.18 -6.78 -0.66
C ARG A 492 13.28 -7.64 0.20
N THR A 493 13.55 -7.62 1.49
CA THR A 493 12.68 -8.18 2.52
C THR A 493 12.74 -7.33 3.79
N SER A 494 11.63 -7.22 4.50
CA SER A 494 11.61 -6.68 5.88
C SER A 494 12.01 -7.73 6.94
N ALA A 495 12.39 -8.93 6.52
CA ALA A 495 12.90 -10.00 7.39
C ALA A 495 14.38 -10.30 7.08
N SER A 496 14.79 -11.57 7.18
CA SER A 496 16.19 -12.00 7.01
C SER A 496 16.41 -12.69 5.67
N TYR A 497 17.65 -12.74 5.23
CA TYR A 497 18.18 -13.49 4.08
C TYR A 497 17.70 -12.96 2.72
N ALA A 498 18.51 -12.11 2.12
CA ALA A 498 18.31 -11.60 0.77
C ALA A 498 19.56 -11.84 -0.11
N SER A 499 19.33 -12.24 -1.34
CA SER A 499 20.40 -12.33 -2.36
C SER A 499 19.80 -12.33 -3.77
N ALA A 500 20.63 -12.22 -4.81
CA ALA A 500 20.13 -12.35 -6.17
C ALA A 500 19.91 -13.82 -6.58
N ILE A 501 20.80 -14.74 -6.18
CA ILE A 501 20.75 -16.14 -6.59
C ILE A 501 19.99 -17.01 -5.58
N ALA A 502 20.53 -17.20 -4.37
CA ALA A 502 19.89 -18.03 -3.35
C ALA A 502 19.97 -17.39 -1.96
N ALA A 503 18.84 -17.12 -1.33
CA ALA A 503 18.83 -16.48 -0.02
C ALA A 503 19.43 -17.39 1.08
N TRP A 504 19.14 -18.68 1.02
CA TRP A 504 19.71 -19.70 1.90
C TRP A 504 20.12 -20.90 1.07
N SER A 505 21.42 -21.06 0.81
CA SER A 505 21.94 -22.17 0.03
C SER A 505 22.63 -23.20 0.91
N LEU A 506 22.20 -24.46 0.77
CA LEU A 506 22.88 -25.63 1.31
C LEU A 506 23.64 -26.40 0.20
N GLY A 507 23.28 -26.17 -1.07
CA GLY A 507 23.83 -26.83 -2.23
C GLY A 507 24.96 -26.06 -2.90
N THR A 508 25.32 -26.50 -4.11
CA THR A 508 26.42 -25.93 -4.91
C THR A 508 25.91 -24.77 -5.77
N ILE A 509 26.63 -23.64 -5.73
CA ILE A 509 26.45 -22.51 -6.65
C ILE A 509 27.78 -22.29 -7.37
N GLN A 510 27.80 -22.37 -8.69
CA GLN A 510 29.02 -22.24 -9.47
C GLN A 510 28.84 -21.51 -10.80
N ASN A 511 29.84 -20.77 -11.25
CA ASN A 511 29.84 -20.02 -12.49
C ASN A 511 28.60 -19.11 -12.62
N VAL A 512 28.40 -18.23 -11.65
CA VAL A 512 27.28 -17.28 -11.61
C VAL A 512 27.80 -15.85 -11.57
N SER A 513 27.01 -14.91 -12.11
CA SER A 513 27.31 -13.48 -12.00
C SER A 513 26.09 -12.66 -11.64
N VAL A 514 26.31 -11.59 -10.88
CA VAL A 514 25.28 -10.62 -10.50
C VAL A 514 25.77 -9.22 -10.82
N LYS A 515 24.99 -8.46 -11.61
CA LYS A 515 25.36 -7.10 -12.05
C LYS A 515 24.23 -6.12 -11.82
N ASN A 516 24.58 -4.87 -11.56
CA ASN A 516 23.65 -3.72 -11.51
C ASN A 516 22.41 -3.95 -10.64
N SER A 517 22.53 -4.70 -9.53
CA SER A 517 21.41 -5.14 -8.72
C SER A 517 21.38 -4.46 -7.35
N THR A 518 20.18 -4.25 -6.81
CA THR A 518 19.96 -3.72 -5.46
C THR A 518 19.37 -4.81 -4.58
N ILE A 519 20.03 -5.10 -3.47
CA ILE A 519 19.64 -6.19 -2.55
C ILE A 519 19.64 -5.63 -1.13
N SER A 520 18.54 -5.84 -0.39
CA SER A 520 18.38 -5.38 0.99
C SER A 520 17.54 -6.32 1.85
N ALA A 521 17.86 -6.38 3.13
CA ALA A 521 17.06 -7.04 4.16
C ALA A 521 17.15 -6.22 5.44
N ASP A 522 16.07 -6.19 6.25
CA ASP A 522 16.06 -5.50 7.54
C ASP A 522 16.66 -6.38 8.66
N GLY A 523 16.75 -7.70 8.44
CA GLY A 523 17.35 -8.67 9.36
C GLY A 523 18.77 -9.06 9.03
N TYR A 524 19.08 -10.36 9.12
CA TYR A 524 20.44 -10.89 8.91
C TYR A 524 20.76 -11.09 7.42
N ALA A 525 22.03 -11.20 7.11
CA ALA A 525 22.63 -11.76 5.92
C ALA A 525 22.08 -11.31 4.56
N VAL A 526 22.81 -10.39 3.95
CA VAL A 526 22.62 -9.93 2.57
C VAL A 526 23.87 -10.26 1.77
N GLY A 527 23.70 -10.91 0.62
CA GLY A 527 24.80 -11.24 -0.28
C GLY A 527 24.40 -11.11 -1.74
N ALA A 528 25.36 -10.86 -2.62
CA ALA A 528 25.07 -10.80 -4.05
C ALA A 528 24.64 -12.18 -4.59
N VAL A 529 25.38 -13.23 -4.23
CA VAL A 529 25.17 -14.59 -4.71
C VAL A 529 24.37 -15.42 -3.72
N SER A 530 24.74 -15.39 -2.44
CA SER A 530 24.00 -16.07 -1.38
C SER A 530 23.93 -15.22 -0.12
N GLY A 531 22.79 -15.25 0.56
CA GLY A 531 22.64 -14.66 1.88
C GLY A 531 23.35 -15.49 2.95
N ILE A 532 23.10 -16.79 3.01
CA ILE A 532 23.83 -17.77 3.82
C ILE A 532 24.21 -18.96 2.95
N THR A 533 25.44 -19.41 3.13
CA THR A 533 25.94 -20.66 2.55
C THR A 533 26.55 -21.49 3.68
N TYR A 534 26.12 -22.73 3.81
CA TYR A 534 26.83 -23.71 4.61
C TYR A 534 27.73 -24.52 3.67
N ALA A 535 28.99 -24.19 3.65
CA ALA A 535 29.98 -25.05 2.98
C ALA A 535 30.08 -26.34 3.80
N ILE A 536 29.72 -27.47 3.21
CA ILE A 536 30.22 -28.76 3.66
C ILE A 536 31.59 -28.85 3.01
N SER A 537 32.63 -28.54 3.78
CA SER A 537 34.01 -28.89 3.35
C SER A 537 34.13 -30.40 3.51
N ASP A 538 34.45 -31.10 2.40
CA ASP A 538 35.04 -32.44 2.46
C ASP A 538 36.37 -32.41 3.22
#